data_7d46b2d6aca6ad29dab7d300fbdfdc29
#
_entry.id   7d46b2d6aca6ad29dab7d300fbdfdc29
#
_cell.length_a   1.000
_cell.length_b   1.000
_cell.length_c   1.000
_cell.angle_alpha   90.00
_cell.angle_beta   90.00
_cell.angle_gamma   90.00
#
_symmetry.space_group_name_H-M   'P 1'
#
loop_
_entity.id
_entity.type
_entity.pdbx_description
1 polymer ?
#
loop_
_entity_poly.entity_id
_entity_poly.type
_entity_poly.pdbx_seq_one_letter_code
_entity_poly.pdbx_strand_id
1 'polypeptide(L)'
;MVEIEYTVDNYKGKQQLNITSIKKAPDEMIAEFVPTSEYDGKSVFAMLLNKVNDFKDQELKDIVKSILLEKREKLEIYPAAYRLHHAIVGGLMLHTASIVEMAEKTCQVYPNIDRELLLSGAILHDVAKTFEMETDKTGLCTGYTVSGELIGHLVKGAMMVDEAAKKLGITSEKVILLEHMIISHHELPEYGAAVRPKFLEAEILATLDALDATIFEINAATSKVEPGNFTDRQWALDSRKLYNHGLSSTEHTVNLGE
;
A
#
# COMPACT_ATOMS: atom_id res chain seq x y z
N MET A 1 14.85 -12.44 13.88
CA MET A 1 15.73 -11.41 14.49
C MET A 1 16.74 -12.10 15.39
N VAL A 2 17.94 -11.56 15.52
CA VAL A 2 19.00 -12.12 16.38
C VAL A 2 19.61 -11.00 17.23
N GLU A 3 19.95 -11.31 18.45
CA GLU A 3 20.80 -10.51 19.33
C GLU A 3 22.24 -10.97 19.13
N ILE A 4 23.14 -10.04 18.90
CA ILE A 4 24.55 -10.32 18.67
C ILE A 4 25.42 -9.62 19.72
N GLU A 5 26.42 -10.32 20.23
CA GLU A 5 27.54 -9.71 20.95
C GLU A 5 28.70 -9.55 19.95
N TYR A 6 29.31 -8.39 19.92
CA TYR A 6 30.35 -8.09 18.95
C TYR A 6 31.40 -7.13 19.51
N THR A 7 32.57 -7.12 18.86
CA THR A 7 33.56 -6.06 19.00
C THR A 7 33.70 -5.31 17.68
N VAL A 8 33.92 -3.99 17.78
CA VAL A 8 34.20 -3.19 16.59
C VAL A 8 35.70 -3.21 16.32
N ASP A 9 36.09 -3.54 15.11
CA ASP A 9 37.48 -3.53 14.67
C ASP A 9 37.63 -2.71 13.37
N ASN A 10 38.85 -2.27 13.10
CA ASN A 10 39.18 -1.51 11.90
C ASN A 10 40.05 -2.36 10.96
N TYR A 11 39.50 -2.75 9.82
CA TYR A 11 40.25 -3.45 8.79
C TYR A 11 40.33 -2.60 7.52
N LYS A 12 41.57 -2.26 7.12
CA LYS A 12 41.83 -1.44 5.92
C LYS A 12 41.06 -0.12 5.87
N GLY A 13 40.90 0.54 7.03
CA GLY A 13 40.23 1.84 7.12
C GLY A 13 38.68 1.75 7.12
N LYS A 14 38.10 0.55 7.17
CA LYS A 14 36.64 0.32 7.32
C LYS A 14 36.36 -0.34 8.66
N GLN A 15 35.35 0.15 9.34
CA GLN A 15 34.84 -0.51 10.54
C GLN A 15 34.17 -1.84 10.16
N GLN A 16 34.46 -2.89 10.92
CA GLN A 16 33.81 -4.19 10.83
C GLN A 16 33.38 -4.67 12.21
N LEU A 17 32.32 -5.48 12.24
CA LEU A 17 31.86 -6.13 13.46
C LEU A 17 32.41 -7.54 13.52
N ASN A 18 33.17 -7.86 14.58
CA ASN A 18 33.55 -9.24 14.89
C ASN A 18 32.56 -9.84 15.86
N ILE A 19 31.63 -10.66 15.35
CA ILE A 19 30.55 -11.26 16.11
C ILE A 19 31.11 -12.40 16.96
N THR A 20 30.92 -12.32 18.25
CA THR A 20 31.37 -13.32 19.24
C THR A 20 30.25 -14.24 19.72
N SER A 21 29.00 -13.79 19.66
CA SER A 21 27.83 -14.56 20.08
C SER A 21 26.62 -14.17 19.23
N ILE A 22 25.77 -15.15 18.90
CA ILE A 22 24.49 -14.96 18.20
C ILE A 22 23.44 -15.75 18.95
N LYS A 23 22.35 -15.09 19.38
CA LYS A 23 21.18 -15.69 20.00
C LYS A 23 19.92 -15.27 19.26
N LYS A 24 18.84 -16.08 19.34
CA LYS A 24 17.52 -15.61 18.91
C LYS A 24 17.10 -14.47 19.83
N ALA A 25 16.73 -13.31 19.25
CA ALA A 25 16.18 -12.20 20.03
C ALA A 25 14.82 -12.59 20.63
N PRO A 26 14.47 -12.09 21.83
CA PRO A 26 13.13 -12.24 22.39
C PRO A 26 12.07 -11.66 21.43
N ASP A 27 10.92 -12.33 21.34
CA ASP A 27 9.86 -11.91 20.41
C ASP A 27 9.31 -10.50 20.78
N GLU A 28 9.41 -10.09 22.04
CA GLU A 28 9.00 -8.75 22.52
C GLU A 28 9.88 -7.62 21.96
N MET A 29 11.18 -7.89 21.72
CA MET A 29 12.10 -6.92 21.12
C MET A 29 11.88 -6.75 19.60
N ILE A 30 11.19 -7.65 18.96
CA ILE A 30 10.97 -7.61 17.50
C ILE A 30 10.22 -6.33 17.12
N ALA A 31 9.23 -5.94 17.91
CA ALA A 31 8.41 -4.75 17.65
C ALA A 31 9.21 -3.44 17.61
N GLU A 32 10.34 -3.33 18.35
CA GLU A 32 11.20 -2.15 18.36
C GLU A 32 12.02 -1.95 17.09
N PHE A 33 12.23 -3.03 16.32
CA PHE A 33 13.10 -3.04 15.14
C PHE A 33 12.36 -3.32 13.82
N VAL A 34 11.06 -3.59 13.88
CA VAL A 34 10.24 -3.82 12.69
C VAL A 34 9.75 -2.47 12.16
N PRO A 35 10.08 -2.11 10.91
CA PRO A 35 9.52 -0.91 10.30
C PRO A 35 7.99 -0.99 10.31
N THR A 36 7.36 -0.04 10.99
CA THR A 36 5.91 0.01 11.18
C THR A 36 5.38 1.36 10.74
N SER A 37 4.17 1.39 10.21
CA SER A 37 3.46 2.61 9.88
C SER A 37 3.34 3.52 11.11
N GLU A 38 3.42 4.84 10.90
CA GLU A 38 3.18 5.84 11.95
C GLU A 38 1.73 5.81 12.46
N TYR A 39 0.81 5.25 11.65
CA TYR A 39 -0.61 5.12 11.98
C TYR A 39 -0.95 3.67 12.33
N ASP A 40 -1.69 3.49 13.41
CA ASP A 40 -2.23 2.18 13.80
C ASP A 40 -3.22 1.68 12.74
N GLY A 41 -2.97 0.50 12.20
CA GLY A 41 -3.79 -0.09 11.14
C GLY A 41 -5.26 -0.25 11.51
N LYS A 42 -5.58 -0.45 12.81
CA LYS A 42 -6.98 -0.52 13.29
C LYS A 42 -7.68 0.82 13.20
N SER A 43 -6.98 1.90 13.53
CA SER A 43 -7.49 3.27 13.44
C SER A 43 -7.76 3.64 12.00
N VAL A 44 -6.82 3.33 11.09
CA VAL A 44 -7.00 3.54 9.64
C VAL A 44 -8.15 2.72 9.10
N PHE A 45 -8.25 1.44 9.46
CA PHE A 45 -9.37 0.58 9.06
C PHE A 45 -10.72 1.14 9.52
N ALA A 46 -10.81 1.61 10.76
CA ALA A 46 -12.03 2.22 11.30
C ALA A 46 -12.42 3.49 10.53
N MET A 47 -11.45 4.34 10.19
CA MET A 47 -11.67 5.53 9.37
C MET A 47 -12.23 5.18 7.98
N LEU A 48 -11.58 4.21 7.28
CA LEU A 48 -12.05 3.76 5.97
C LEU A 48 -13.47 3.17 6.04
N LEU A 49 -13.74 2.35 7.06
CA LEU A 49 -15.07 1.76 7.26
C LEU A 49 -16.13 2.81 7.54
N ASN A 50 -15.80 3.88 8.28
CA ASN A 50 -16.72 5.00 8.52
C ASN A 50 -17.02 5.73 7.22
N LYS A 51 -16.01 6.03 6.39
CA LYS A 51 -16.22 6.62 5.06
C LYS A 51 -17.17 5.77 4.20
N VAL A 52 -17.00 4.45 4.19
CA VAL A 52 -17.90 3.53 3.47
C VAL A 52 -19.32 3.53 4.07
N ASN A 53 -19.46 3.63 5.38
CA ASN A 53 -20.78 3.72 6.03
C ASN A 53 -21.56 4.97 5.62
N ASP A 54 -20.89 6.04 5.19
CA ASP A 54 -21.49 7.29 4.73
C ASP A 54 -21.90 7.27 3.24
N PHE A 55 -21.55 6.22 2.49
CA PHE A 55 -21.97 6.07 1.09
C PHE A 55 -23.49 6.04 0.98
N LYS A 56 -24.01 6.74 -0.02
CA LYS A 56 -25.43 6.75 -0.40
C LYS A 56 -25.78 5.61 -1.35
N ASP A 57 -24.82 5.23 -2.17
CA ASP A 57 -24.93 4.09 -3.06
C ASP A 57 -24.84 2.79 -2.26
N GLN A 58 -25.98 2.14 -2.08
CA GLN A 58 -26.08 0.95 -1.24
C GLN A 58 -25.31 -0.25 -1.81
N GLU A 59 -25.26 -0.40 -3.15
CA GLU A 59 -24.57 -1.53 -3.78
C GLU A 59 -23.06 -1.43 -3.60
N LEU A 60 -22.48 -0.24 -3.87
CA LEU A 60 -21.04 0.02 -3.64
C LEU A 60 -20.70 -0.14 -2.16
N LYS A 61 -21.51 0.43 -1.28
CA LYS A 61 -21.36 0.29 0.17
C LYS A 61 -21.31 -1.17 0.62
N ASP A 62 -22.26 -1.99 0.18
CA ASP A 62 -22.37 -3.37 0.62
C ASP A 62 -21.22 -4.23 0.09
N ILE A 63 -20.79 -4.04 -1.18
CA ILE A 63 -19.62 -4.74 -1.76
C ILE A 63 -18.37 -4.40 -0.97
N VAL A 64 -18.05 -3.10 -0.85
CA VAL A 64 -16.82 -2.64 -0.19
C VAL A 64 -16.78 -3.09 1.27
N LYS A 65 -17.87 -2.90 1.99
CA LYS A 65 -17.99 -3.29 3.40
C LYS A 65 -17.84 -4.79 3.59
N SER A 66 -18.46 -5.60 2.74
CA SER A 66 -18.35 -7.07 2.80
C SER A 66 -16.90 -7.52 2.69
N ILE A 67 -16.15 -6.99 1.71
CA ILE A 67 -14.75 -7.35 1.48
C ILE A 67 -13.86 -6.85 2.63
N LEU A 68 -14.01 -5.59 3.05
CA LEU A 68 -13.23 -5.01 4.15
C LEU A 68 -13.40 -5.84 5.45
N LEU A 69 -14.63 -6.17 5.82
CA LEU A 69 -14.89 -6.91 7.06
C LEU A 69 -14.36 -8.35 6.98
N GLU A 70 -14.42 -9.00 5.81
CA GLU A 70 -13.86 -10.34 5.61
C GLU A 70 -12.33 -10.35 5.75
N LYS A 71 -11.64 -9.28 5.33
CA LYS A 71 -10.16 -9.22 5.30
C LYS A 71 -9.56 -8.41 6.46
N ARG A 72 -10.36 -7.92 7.38
CA ARG A 72 -9.99 -6.99 8.45
C ARG A 72 -8.68 -7.33 9.14
N GLU A 73 -8.57 -8.53 9.71
CA GLU A 73 -7.41 -8.93 10.51
C GLU A 73 -6.08 -8.83 9.74
N LYS A 74 -6.12 -9.16 8.44
CA LYS A 74 -4.95 -9.04 7.58
C LYS A 74 -4.70 -7.60 7.17
N LEU A 75 -5.73 -6.87 6.77
CA LEU A 75 -5.61 -5.48 6.33
C LEU A 75 -4.95 -4.60 7.38
N GLU A 76 -5.30 -4.78 8.67
CA GLU A 76 -4.76 -3.99 9.77
C GLU A 76 -3.23 -4.07 9.93
N ILE A 77 -2.58 -5.14 9.42
CA ILE A 77 -1.15 -5.39 9.63
C ILE A 77 -0.33 -5.56 8.35
N TYR A 78 -0.96 -5.81 7.20
CA TYR A 78 -0.25 -6.16 5.97
C TYR A 78 0.59 -5.00 5.42
N PRO A 79 1.77 -5.29 4.86
CA PRO A 79 2.54 -4.32 4.09
C PRO A 79 1.92 -4.12 2.70
N ALA A 80 2.21 -2.98 2.05
CA ALA A 80 1.73 -2.74 0.70
C ALA A 80 2.60 -3.43 -0.37
N ALA A 81 3.85 -3.77 -0.06
CA ALA A 81 4.76 -4.41 -0.99
C ALA A 81 5.78 -5.30 -0.27
N TYR A 82 6.47 -6.16 -1.01
CA TYR A 82 7.55 -7.00 -0.48
C TYR A 82 8.83 -6.18 -0.19
N ARG A 83 9.20 -5.23 -1.06
CA ARG A 83 10.48 -4.49 -0.99
C ARG A 83 10.41 -3.02 -1.41
N LEU A 84 9.30 -2.58 -1.95
CA LEU A 84 9.14 -1.22 -2.49
C LEU A 84 8.39 -0.32 -1.51
N HIS A 85 7.62 0.64 -2.05
CA HIS A 85 6.85 1.59 -1.25
C HIS A 85 5.97 0.89 -0.20
N HIS A 86 5.92 1.46 0.99
CA HIS A 86 5.12 0.98 2.13
C HIS A 86 5.35 -0.51 2.50
N ALA A 87 6.57 -1.06 2.29
CA ALA A 87 6.96 -2.40 2.72
C ALA A 87 7.21 -2.46 4.25
N ILE A 88 6.26 -1.97 5.02
CA ILE A 88 6.25 -1.85 6.48
C ILE A 88 4.95 -2.41 7.04
N VAL A 89 4.95 -2.79 8.31
CA VAL A 89 3.73 -3.28 8.98
C VAL A 89 2.66 -2.19 8.97
N GLY A 90 1.43 -2.53 8.53
CA GLY A 90 0.34 -1.57 8.34
C GLY A 90 0.48 -0.68 7.10
N GLY A 91 1.51 -0.90 6.27
CA GLY A 91 1.78 -0.10 5.08
C GLY A 91 0.65 -0.14 4.05
N LEU A 92 -0.06 -1.27 3.92
CA LEU A 92 -1.20 -1.40 3.01
C LEU A 92 -2.34 -0.45 3.39
N MET A 93 -2.66 -0.35 4.68
CA MET A 93 -3.70 0.58 5.15
C MET A 93 -3.26 2.03 5.00
N LEU A 94 -2.00 2.36 5.27
CA LEU A 94 -1.48 3.70 5.08
C LEU A 94 -1.56 4.14 3.62
N HIS A 95 -1.07 3.32 2.69
CA HIS A 95 -1.17 3.53 1.25
C HIS A 95 -2.62 3.74 0.80
N THR A 96 -3.52 2.83 1.19
CA THR A 96 -4.95 2.93 0.87
C THR A 96 -5.55 4.24 1.40
N ALA A 97 -5.23 4.64 2.63
CA ALA A 97 -5.73 5.87 3.22
C ALA A 97 -5.23 7.12 2.48
N SER A 98 -3.97 7.13 2.05
CA SER A 98 -3.38 8.22 1.26
C SER A 98 -4.10 8.40 -0.06
N ILE A 99 -4.34 7.31 -0.78
CA ILE A 99 -5.08 7.35 -2.06
C ILE A 99 -6.52 7.82 -1.83
N VAL A 100 -7.19 7.34 -0.80
CA VAL A 100 -8.56 7.78 -0.46
C VAL A 100 -8.61 9.27 -0.13
N GLU A 101 -7.65 9.79 0.62
CA GLU A 101 -7.57 11.23 0.94
C GLU A 101 -7.32 12.07 -0.32
N MET A 102 -6.41 11.65 -1.19
CA MET A 102 -6.16 12.33 -2.46
C MET A 102 -7.38 12.26 -3.39
N ALA A 103 -8.08 11.13 -3.45
CA ALA A 103 -9.31 10.97 -4.20
C ALA A 103 -10.40 11.94 -3.72
N GLU A 104 -10.58 12.08 -2.40
CA GLU A 104 -11.51 13.06 -1.82
C GLU A 104 -11.18 14.49 -2.26
N LYS A 105 -9.91 14.89 -2.20
CA LYS A 105 -9.48 16.23 -2.67
C LYS A 105 -9.72 16.41 -4.16
N THR A 106 -9.50 15.37 -4.96
CA THR A 106 -9.76 15.39 -6.39
C THR A 106 -11.25 15.59 -6.68
N CYS A 107 -12.15 14.89 -5.97
CA CYS A 107 -13.60 15.09 -6.08
C CYS A 107 -14.06 16.49 -5.66
N GLN A 108 -13.39 17.14 -4.71
CA GLN A 108 -13.69 18.54 -4.33
C GLN A 108 -13.37 19.53 -5.47
N VAL A 109 -12.34 19.24 -6.27
CA VAL A 109 -11.95 20.07 -7.42
C VAL A 109 -12.81 19.75 -8.65
N TYR A 110 -13.16 18.49 -8.85
CA TYR A 110 -13.92 18.02 -10.02
C TYR A 110 -15.23 17.35 -9.60
N PRO A 111 -16.32 18.09 -9.42
CA PRO A 111 -17.58 17.54 -8.89
C PRO A 111 -18.35 16.63 -9.87
N ASN A 112 -17.86 16.46 -11.10
CA ASN A 112 -18.40 15.53 -12.09
C ASN A 112 -17.90 14.08 -11.91
N ILE A 113 -16.98 13.82 -10.99
CA ILE A 113 -16.48 12.48 -10.66
C ILE A 113 -17.53 11.75 -9.82
N ASP A 114 -17.78 10.48 -10.12
CA ASP A 114 -18.51 9.61 -9.19
C ASP A 114 -17.63 9.31 -7.99
N ARG A 115 -17.82 10.09 -6.92
CA ARG A 115 -17.02 10.01 -5.70
C ARG A 115 -17.07 8.63 -5.06
N GLU A 116 -18.25 8.01 -4.98
CA GLU A 116 -18.38 6.74 -4.28
C GLU A 116 -17.79 5.58 -5.08
N LEU A 117 -17.89 5.63 -6.41
CA LEU A 117 -17.19 4.69 -7.28
C LEU A 117 -15.67 4.84 -7.15
N LEU A 118 -15.14 6.07 -7.22
CA LEU A 118 -13.70 6.33 -7.08
C LEU A 118 -13.17 5.85 -5.72
N LEU A 119 -13.87 6.19 -4.64
CA LEU A 119 -13.47 5.75 -3.29
C LEU A 119 -13.56 4.23 -3.13
N SER A 120 -14.56 3.59 -3.73
CA SER A 120 -14.68 2.13 -3.72
C SER A 120 -13.47 1.46 -4.40
N GLY A 121 -13.08 1.97 -5.57
CA GLY A 121 -11.87 1.53 -6.25
C GLY A 121 -10.62 1.78 -5.42
N ALA A 122 -10.46 2.98 -4.86
CA ALA A 122 -9.32 3.36 -4.02
C ALA A 122 -9.17 2.45 -2.77
N ILE A 123 -10.28 2.08 -2.14
CA ILE A 123 -10.28 1.20 -0.96
C ILE A 123 -9.96 -0.24 -1.33
N LEU A 124 -10.40 -0.73 -2.50
CA LEU A 124 -10.32 -2.14 -2.86
C LEU A 124 -9.16 -2.49 -3.80
N HIS A 125 -8.49 -1.52 -4.45
CA HIS A 125 -7.51 -1.80 -5.51
C HIS A 125 -6.47 -2.84 -5.11
N ASP A 126 -5.97 -2.73 -3.91
CA ASP A 126 -4.87 -3.54 -3.35
C ASP A 126 -5.30 -4.57 -2.30
N VAL A 127 -6.60 -4.71 -2.03
CA VAL A 127 -7.11 -5.61 -0.98
C VAL A 127 -6.61 -7.05 -1.12
N ALA A 128 -6.40 -7.51 -2.35
CA ALA A 128 -5.94 -8.87 -2.65
C ALA A 128 -4.43 -9.08 -2.44
N LYS A 129 -3.66 -8.06 -2.08
CA LYS A 129 -2.28 -8.23 -1.56
C LYS A 129 -2.27 -9.09 -0.29
N THR A 130 -3.37 -9.09 0.47
CA THR A 130 -3.57 -10.01 1.62
C THR A 130 -3.66 -11.50 1.23
N PHE A 131 -3.85 -11.80 -0.05
CA PHE A 131 -3.81 -13.14 -0.63
C PHE A 131 -2.49 -13.39 -1.36
N GLU A 132 -1.94 -12.38 -1.99
CA GLU A 132 -0.76 -12.46 -2.84
C GLU A 132 0.52 -12.69 -2.02
N MET A 133 0.65 -12.04 -0.89
CA MET A 133 1.87 -12.06 -0.06
C MET A 133 1.74 -12.97 1.16
N GLU A 134 2.87 -13.53 1.58
CA GLU A 134 3.04 -14.18 2.87
C GLU A 134 3.69 -13.23 3.87
N THR A 135 3.18 -13.20 5.09
CA THR A 135 3.78 -12.43 6.19
C THR A 135 4.22 -13.34 7.32
N ASP A 136 5.30 -12.97 7.99
CA ASP A 136 5.71 -13.62 9.23
C ASP A 136 4.86 -13.13 10.43
N LYS A 137 5.20 -13.60 11.63
CA LYS A 137 4.52 -13.21 12.88
C LYS A 137 4.65 -11.72 13.21
N THR A 138 5.59 -11.02 12.59
CA THR A 138 5.81 -9.59 12.80
C THR A 138 4.96 -8.74 11.85
N GLY A 139 4.33 -9.32 10.84
CA GLY A 139 3.59 -8.62 9.80
C GLY A 139 4.46 -8.18 8.63
N LEU A 140 5.75 -8.52 8.60
CA LEU A 140 6.61 -8.25 7.44
C LEU A 140 6.42 -9.31 6.35
N CYS A 141 6.41 -8.87 5.09
CA CYS A 141 6.34 -9.77 3.96
C CYS A 141 7.61 -10.63 3.86
N THR A 142 7.43 -11.93 3.74
CA THR A 142 8.51 -12.91 3.57
C THR A 142 8.63 -13.42 2.15
N GLY A 143 7.61 -13.21 1.32
CA GLY A 143 7.56 -13.64 -0.07
C GLY A 143 6.15 -13.60 -0.63
N TYR A 144 5.98 -14.21 -1.79
CA TYR A 144 4.68 -14.39 -2.42
C TYR A 144 4.18 -15.81 -2.20
N THR A 145 2.87 -15.96 -2.06
CA THR A 145 2.22 -17.28 -2.09
C THR A 145 2.32 -17.88 -3.49
N VAL A 146 2.23 -19.20 -3.62
CA VAL A 146 2.16 -19.86 -4.95
C VAL A 146 0.99 -19.29 -5.77
N SER A 147 -0.16 -19.09 -5.16
CA SER A 147 -1.32 -18.50 -5.84
C SER A 147 -1.10 -17.02 -6.17
N GLY A 148 -0.38 -16.29 -5.33
CA GLY A 148 0.00 -14.90 -5.58
C GLY A 148 0.88 -14.76 -6.80
N GLU A 149 1.92 -15.59 -6.93
CA GLU A 149 2.81 -15.63 -8.10
C GLU A 149 2.09 -16.01 -9.40
N LEU A 150 1.10 -16.90 -9.32
CA LEU A 150 0.40 -17.41 -10.51
C LEU A 150 -0.76 -16.52 -10.97
N ILE A 151 -1.43 -15.82 -10.05
CA ILE A 151 -2.67 -15.07 -10.33
C ILE A 151 -2.47 -13.56 -10.15
N GLY A 152 -1.71 -13.15 -9.14
CA GLY A 152 -1.51 -11.76 -8.77
C GLY A 152 -2.72 -11.12 -8.09
N HIS A 153 -2.49 -9.95 -7.45
CA HIS A 153 -3.54 -9.26 -6.69
C HIS A 153 -4.58 -8.58 -7.58
N LEU A 154 -4.24 -8.12 -8.79
CA LEU A 154 -5.19 -7.46 -9.70
C LEU A 154 -6.33 -8.41 -10.06
N VAL A 155 -5.98 -9.60 -10.55
CA VAL A 155 -6.97 -10.61 -10.96
C VAL A 155 -7.73 -11.12 -9.74
N LYS A 156 -7.03 -11.45 -8.64
CA LYS A 156 -7.69 -11.90 -7.42
C LYS A 156 -8.59 -10.84 -6.80
N GLY A 157 -8.22 -9.57 -6.87
CA GLY A 157 -9.04 -8.46 -6.39
C GLY A 157 -10.37 -8.35 -7.16
N ALA A 158 -10.33 -8.42 -8.49
CA ALA A 158 -11.54 -8.46 -9.31
C ALA A 158 -12.42 -9.69 -8.98
N MET A 159 -11.82 -10.87 -8.81
CA MET A 159 -12.55 -12.06 -8.37
C MET A 159 -13.22 -11.86 -7.00
N MET A 160 -12.59 -11.15 -6.07
CA MET A 160 -13.18 -10.86 -4.74
C MET A 160 -14.39 -9.93 -4.87
N VAL A 161 -14.38 -8.97 -5.78
CA VAL A 161 -15.55 -8.12 -6.08
C VAL A 161 -16.69 -8.95 -6.67
N ASP A 162 -16.42 -9.79 -7.66
CA ASP A 162 -17.40 -10.71 -8.26
C ASP A 162 -18.01 -11.66 -7.22
N GLU A 163 -17.17 -12.28 -6.39
CA GLU A 163 -17.61 -13.17 -5.31
C GLU A 163 -18.51 -12.45 -4.29
N ALA A 164 -18.14 -11.22 -3.89
CA ALA A 164 -18.93 -10.42 -2.96
C ALA A 164 -20.27 -9.99 -3.59
N ALA A 165 -20.26 -9.50 -4.83
CA ALA A 165 -21.46 -9.12 -5.56
C ALA A 165 -22.44 -10.30 -5.71
N LYS A 166 -21.95 -11.49 -6.07
CA LYS A 166 -22.75 -12.71 -6.18
C LYS A 166 -23.39 -13.12 -4.83
N LYS A 167 -22.61 -13.07 -3.73
CA LYS A 167 -23.13 -13.35 -2.38
C LYS A 167 -24.23 -12.37 -1.98
N LEU A 168 -24.14 -11.12 -2.41
CA LEU A 168 -25.10 -10.05 -2.10
C LEU A 168 -26.27 -9.98 -3.11
N GLY A 169 -26.22 -10.73 -4.19
CA GLY A 169 -27.22 -10.69 -5.25
C GLY A 169 -27.19 -9.41 -6.09
N ILE A 170 -26.05 -8.71 -6.13
CA ILE A 170 -25.84 -7.48 -6.89
C ILE A 170 -25.39 -7.84 -8.30
N THR A 171 -26.08 -7.32 -9.32
CA THR A 171 -25.82 -7.61 -10.74
C THR A 171 -25.76 -6.35 -11.60
N SER A 172 -25.63 -5.18 -10.98
CA SER A 172 -25.56 -3.90 -11.69
C SER A 172 -24.21 -3.71 -12.41
N GLU A 173 -24.14 -2.76 -13.33
CA GLU A 173 -22.93 -2.40 -14.06
C GLU A 173 -21.79 -1.94 -13.12
N LYS A 174 -22.09 -1.49 -11.89
CA LYS A 174 -21.10 -1.07 -10.91
C LYS A 174 -20.10 -2.18 -10.55
N VAL A 175 -20.52 -3.43 -10.60
CA VAL A 175 -19.64 -4.58 -10.34
C VAL A 175 -18.51 -4.61 -11.37
N ILE A 176 -18.85 -4.57 -12.67
CA ILE A 176 -17.83 -4.58 -13.73
C ILE A 176 -16.98 -3.31 -13.75
N LEU A 177 -17.53 -2.16 -13.34
CA LEU A 177 -16.75 -0.93 -13.19
C LEU A 177 -15.70 -1.07 -12.07
N LEU A 178 -16.05 -1.62 -10.92
CA LEU A 178 -15.10 -1.90 -9.84
C LEU A 178 -14.04 -2.93 -10.25
N GLU A 179 -14.46 -4.02 -10.88
CA GLU A 179 -13.52 -5.03 -11.42
C GLU A 179 -12.53 -4.39 -12.39
N HIS A 180 -13.02 -3.55 -13.30
CA HIS A 180 -12.17 -2.84 -14.25
C HIS A 180 -11.18 -1.91 -13.56
N MET A 181 -11.61 -1.15 -12.55
CA MET A 181 -10.71 -0.29 -11.77
C MET A 181 -9.56 -1.11 -11.15
N ILE A 182 -9.88 -2.27 -10.59
CA ILE A 182 -8.87 -3.13 -9.94
C ILE A 182 -7.90 -3.73 -10.96
N ILE A 183 -8.37 -4.26 -12.10
CA ILE A 183 -7.46 -4.88 -13.08
C ILE A 183 -6.64 -3.87 -13.90
N SER A 184 -6.98 -2.59 -13.82
CA SER A 184 -6.34 -1.53 -14.62
C SER A 184 -5.53 -0.52 -13.79
N HIS A 185 -5.55 -0.57 -12.44
CA HIS A 185 -4.95 0.50 -11.62
C HIS A 185 -3.43 0.63 -11.77
N HIS A 186 -2.72 -0.38 -12.21
CA HIS A 186 -1.30 -0.26 -12.57
C HIS A 186 -1.07 0.41 -13.94
N GLU A 187 -2.10 0.95 -14.59
CA GLU A 187 -2.09 1.68 -15.86
C GLU A 187 -1.61 0.85 -17.05
N LEU A 188 -0.37 0.36 -17.01
CA LEU A 188 0.31 -0.26 -18.15
C LEU A 188 0.41 -1.79 -18.00
N PRO A 189 0.28 -2.55 -19.09
CA PRO A 189 0.48 -3.99 -19.11
C PRO A 189 1.89 -4.40 -18.63
N GLU A 190 2.89 -3.56 -18.87
CA GLU A 190 4.27 -3.76 -18.42
C GLU A 190 4.39 -3.78 -16.90
N TYR A 191 3.43 -3.18 -16.19
CA TYR A 191 3.32 -3.18 -14.73
C TYR A 191 2.28 -4.18 -14.21
N GLY A 192 1.71 -5.01 -15.10
CA GLY A 192 0.80 -6.09 -14.74
C GLY A 192 -0.69 -5.78 -14.94
N ALA A 193 -1.06 -4.56 -15.39
CA ALA A 193 -2.45 -4.26 -15.70
C ALA A 193 -2.96 -5.13 -16.85
N ALA A 194 -4.12 -5.79 -16.68
CA ALA A 194 -4.71 -6.59 -17.75
C ALA A 194 -5.19 -5.74 -18.94
N VAL A 195 -5.64 -4.53 -18.64
CA VAL A 195 -6.08 -3.51 -19.61
C VAL A 195 -5.76 -2.13 -19.05
N ARG A 196 -5.66 -1.12 -19.92
CA ARG A 196 -5.55 0.27 -19.47
C ARG A 196 -6.90 0.78 -18.94
N PRO A 197 -6.90 1.78 -18.03
CA PRO A 197 -8.12 2.46 -17.61
C PRO A 197 -8.97 2.94 -18.78
N LYS A 198 -10.31 2.79 -18.70
CA LYS A 198 -11.24 3.10 -19.80
C LYS A 198 -12.29 4.15 -19.44
N PHE A 199 -12.30 4.66 -18.20
CA PHE A 199 -13.19 5.72 -17.75
C PHE A 199 -12.51 6.57 -16.67
N LEU A 200 -13.14 7.68 -16.34
CA LEU A 200 -12.53 8.76 -15.56
C LEU A 200 -12.02 8.30 -14.19
N GLU A 201 -12.86 7.61 -13.40
CA GLU A 201 -12.52 7.17 -12.05
C GLU A 201 -11.39 6.14 -12.06
N ALA A 202 -11.33 5.27 -13.06
CA ALA A 202 -10.26 4.30 -13.22
C ALA A 202 -8.92 4.97 -13.54
N GLU A 203 -8.91 5.99 -14.41
CA GLU A 203 -7.71 6.78 -14.76
C GLU A 203 -7.20 7.57 -13.55
N ILE A 204 -8.13 8.17 -12.79
CA ILE A 204 -7.78 8.91 -11.56
C ILE A 204 -7.15 7.95 -10.55
N LEU A 205 -7.75 6.78 -10.30
CA LEU A 205 -7.21 5.81 -9.38
C LEU A 205 -5.79 5.40 -9.76
N ALA A 206 -5.55 5.02 -11.01
CA ALA A 206 -4.22 4.62 -11.48
C ALA A 206 -3.18 5.73 -11.31
N THR A 207 -3.59 6.99 -11.58
CA THR A 207 -2.71 8.15 -11.41
C THR A 207 -2.38 8.40 -9.93
N LEU A 208 -3.36 8.29 -9.03
CA LEU A 208 -3.16 8.51 -7.60
C LEU A 208 -2.32 7.40 -6.97
N ASP A 209 -2.50 6.16 -7.38
CA ASP A 209 -1.67 5.02 -6.96
C ASP A 209 -0.20 5.24 -7.34
N ALA A 210 0.07 5.54 -8.60
CA ALA A 210 1.41 5.85 -9.08
C ALA A 210 2.02 7.08 -8.38
N LEU A 211 1.20 8.10 -8.06
CA LEU A 211 1.64 9.30 -7.36
C LEU A 211 2.09 8.98 -5.93
N ASP A 212 1.27 8.25 -5.15
CA ASP A 212 1.60 7.87 -3.77
C ASP A 212 2.90 7.05 -3.72
N ALA A 213 3.01 6.03 -4.58
CA ALA A 213 4.23 5.22 -4.71
C ALA A 213 5.46 6.09 -5.04
N THR A 214 5.33 7.01 -5.98
CA THR A 214 6.41 7.92 -6.39
C THR A 214 6.85 8.85 -5.26
N ILE A 215 5.90 9.44 -4.52
CA ILE A 215 6.19 10.30 -3.36
C ILE A 215 6.95 9.52 -2.30
N PHE A 216 6.47 8.31 -1.97
CA PHE A 216 7.13 7.46 -0.97
C PHE A 216 8.56 7.12 -1.38
N GLU A 217 8.80 6.67 -2.60
CA GLU A 217 10.12 6.29 -3.11
C GLU A 217 11.09 7.48 -3.16
N ILE A 218 10.62 8.66 -3.57
CA ILE A 218 11.45 9.88 -3.59
C ILE A 218 11.85 10.26 -2.17
N ASN A 219 10.91 10.28 -1.23
CA ASN A 219 11.18 10.61 0.17
C ASN A 219 12.16 9.61 0.79
N ALA A 220 11.94 8.32 0.58
CA ALA A 220 12.82 7.26 1.08
C ALA A 220 14.25 7.34 0.51
N ALA A 221 14.41 7.79 -0.73
CA ALA A 221 15.71 7.95 -1.36
C ALA A 221 16.42 9.23 -0.90
N THR A 222 15.70 10.36 -0.87
CA THR A 222 16.30 11.67 -0.54
C THR A 222 16.62 11.81 0.94
N SER A 223 15.87 11.16 1.85
CA SER A 223 16.17 11.15 3.29
C SER A 223 17.54 10.52 3.64
N LYS A 224 18.15 9.76 2.73
CA LYS A 224 19.44 9.09 2.93
C LYS A 224 20.65 9.93 2.53
N VAL A 225 20.41 11.11 1.97
CA VAL A 225 21.47 12.02 1.51
C VAL A 225 21.31 13.39 2.15
N GLU A 226 22.42 14.04 2.45
CA GLU A 226 22.43 15.39 3.00
C GLU A 226 21.83 16.41 2.03
N PRO A 227 21.17 17.47 2.53
CA PRO A 227 20.72 18.58 1.70
C PRO A 227 21.80 19.13 0.79
N GLY A 228 21.45 19.49 -0.45
CA GLY A 228 22.38 19.97 -1.46
C GLY A 228 23.05 18.88 -2.28
N ASN A 229 22.76 17.60 -2.02
CA ASN A 229 23.35 16.48 -2.74
C ASN A 229 22.32 15.70 -3.56
N PHE A 230 22.83 14.93 -4.53
CA PHE A 230 22.06 13.97 -5.31
C PHE A 230 22.20 12.56 -4.73
N THR A 231 21.13 11.79 -4.83
CA THR A 231 21.15 10.34 -4.56
C THR A 231 21.99 9.60 -5.62
N ASP A 232 22.29 8.33 -5.37
CA ASP A 232 22.60 7.39 -6.44
C ASP A 232 21.38 7.17 -7.34
N ARG A 233 21.58 6.48 -8.48
CA ARG A 233 20.50 6.16 -9.42
C ARG A 233 19.46 5.24 -8.75
N GLN A 234 18.21 5.67 -8.77
CA GLN A 234 17.07 4.92 -8.20
C GLN A 234 16.39 4.13 -9.32
N TRP A 235 16.58 2.82 -9.34
CA TRP A 235 16.04 1.95 -10.39
C TRP A 235 14.49 1.98 -10.45
N ALA A 236 13.83 2.07 -9.30
CA ALA A 236 12.36 2.18 -9.20
C ALA A 236 11.80 3.50 -9.75
N LEU A 237 12.65 4.48 -10.01
CA LEU A 237 12.31 5.81 -10.53
C LEU A 237 13.08 6.11 -11.83
N ASP A 238 12.99 5.21 -12.80
CA ASP A 238 13.62 5.31 -14.13
C ASP A 238 15.12 5.53 -14.08
N SER A 239 15.79 4.99 -13.08
CA SER A 239 17.22 5.17 -12.85
C SER A 239 17.65 6.63 -12.74
N ARG A 240 16.76 7.53 -12.30
CA ARG A 240 17.05 8.94 -12.06
C ARG A 240 17.89 9.13 -10.79
N LYS A 241 18.69 10.19 -10.76
CA LYS A 241 19.26 10.76 -9.54
C LYS A 241 18.31 11.83 -9.02
N LEU A 242 18.06 11.83 -7.73
CA LEU A 242 17.14 12.77 -7.08
C LEU A 242 17.93 13.76 -6.24
N TYR A 243 17.55 15.03 -6.30
CA TYR A 243 18.19 16.10 -5.56
C TYR A 243 17.47 16.34 -4.23
N ASN A 244 18.21 16.26 -3.12
CA ASN A 244 17.70 16.69 -1.82
C ASN A 244 17.92 18.19 -1.66
N HIS A 245 16.89 19.02 -1.85
CA HIS A 245 16.97 20.48 -1.69
C HIS A 245 16.82 20.95 -0.24
N GLY A 246 16.52 20.04 0.70
CA GLY A 246 16.41 20.34 2.14
C GLY A 246 15.21 21.20 2.55
N LEU A 247 14.25 21.45 1.65
CA LEU A 247 13.07 22.30 1.92
C LEU A 247 11.80 21.49 2.20
N SER A 248 11.81 20.19 1.91
CA SER A 248 10.66 19.30 2.15
C SER A 248 10.81 18.59 3.49
N SER A 249 9.69 18.45 4.21
CA SER A 249 9.55 17.46 5.28
C SER A 249 9.26 16.09 4.66
N THR A 250 9.72 15.03 5.32
CA THR A 250 9.37 13.65 4.96
C THR A 250 8.12 13.16 5.70
N GLU A 251 7.47 14.05 6.45
CA GLU A 251 6.26 13.71 7.19
C GLU A 251 5.11 13.35 6.25
N HIS A 252 4.51 12.21 6.51
CA HIS A 252 3.31 11.74 5.84
C HIS A 252 2.12 11.89 6.79
N THR A 253 1.11 12.65 6.40
CA THR A 253 -0.06 12.89 7.23
C THR A 253 -1.32 12.38 6.55
N VAL A 254 -2.05 11.51 7.25
CA VAL A 254 -3.38 11.02 6.87
C VAL A 254 -4.39 11.51 7.89
N ASN A 255 -5.49 12.08 7.45
CA ASN A 255 -6.57 12.51 8.33
C ASN A 255 -7.42 11.30 8.74
N LEU A 256 -7.32 10.89 9.99
CA LEU A 256 -8.10 9.76 10.54
C LEU A 256 -9.54 10.15 10.91
N GLY A 257 -9.94 11.42 10.73
CA GLY A 257 -11.25 11.94 11.13
C GLY A 257 -11.33 12.03 12.68
N GLU A 258 -11.18 13.21 13.22
CA GLU A 258 -11.59 13.50 14.60
C GLU A 258 -13.09 13.76 14.69
#